data_2c6218cd063936090a92fdbbdd404d01
#
_entry.id   2c6218cd063936090a92fdbbdd404d01
#
_cell.length_a   1.000
_cell.length_b   1.000
_cell.length_c   1.000
_cell.angle_alpha   90.00
_cell.angle_beta   90.00
_cell.angle_gamma   90.00
#
_symmetry.space_group_name_H-M   'P 1'
#
loop_
_entity.id
_entity.type
_entity.pdbx_description
1 polymer ?
#
loop_
_entity_poly.entity_id
_entity_poly.type
_entity_poly.pdbx_seq_one_letter_code
_entity_poly.pdbx_strand_id
1 'polypeptide(L)'
;MRSNKTIHVISAHAEGEVGDVIVGGVSPPPGDSLWQQRTFIAQNQSLRNFVLNEPRGGVFRHVNLLVPPKNPKAHAAFIIMEPEHTPPMSGSNSICVATVLLDGGIIPMQEPVTEMVLEAPGGLVHVRALCKDGKAERIFVRNLPNFAN
;
A
#
# COMPACT_ATOMS: atom_id res chain seq x y z
N MET A 1 -26.21 16.76 -9.49
CA MET A 1 -25.65 16.05 -9.58
C MET A 1 -24.89 15.60 -8.91
N ARG A 2 -24.38 15.21 -8.69
CA ARG A 2 -23.70 14.77 -7.96
C ARG A 2 -22.44 14.43 -8.22
N SER A 3 -21.40 14.74 -7.67
CA SER A 3 -20.20 14.28 -8.07
C SER A 3 -20.01 12.98 -7.54
N ASN A 4 -19.57 12.09 -8.25
CA ASN A 4 -19.41 10.80 -7.80
C ASN A 4 -17.98 10.50 -7.71
N LYS A 5 -17.46 10.58 -6.51
CA LYS A 5 -16.12 10.17 -6.25
C LYS A 5 -16.14 8.69 -6.02
N THR A 6 -15.52 7.94 -6.90
CA THR A 6 -15.45 6.48 -6.77
C THR A 6 -14.03 6.10 -6.33
N ILE A 7 -13.94 5.40 -5.25
CA ILE A 7 -12.68 4.89 -4.74
C ILE A 7 -12.64 3.39 -4.96
N HIS A 8 -11.58 2.91 -5.60
CA HIS A 8 -11.41 1.48 -5.88
C HIS A 8 -10.55 0.86 -4.80
N VAL A 9 -11.12 -0.11 -4.08
CA VAL A 9 -10.44 -0.75 -2.96
C VAL A 9 -10.41 -2.25 -3.20
N ILE A 10 -9.26 -2.86 -3.00
CA ILE A 10 -9.11 -4.32 -3.07
C ILE A 10 -8.66 -4.77 -1.69
N SER A 11 -9.36 -5.76 -1.13
CA SER A 11 -9.03 -6.30 0.18
C SER A 11 -8.11 -7.49 0.02
N ALA A 12 -7.16 -7.62 0.94
CA ALA A 12 -6.24 -8.73 0.97
C ALA A 12 -6.02 -9.19 2.41
N HIS A 13 -5.58 -10.42 2.56
CA HIS A 13 -5.27 -10.98 3.87
C HIS A 13 -3.78 -11.28 3.94
N ALA A 14 -3.18 -11.01 5.07
CA ALA A 14 -1.78 -11.33 5.32
C ALA A 14 -1.65 -11.77 6.77
N GLU A 15 -1.25 -13.02 6.96
CA GLU A 15 -0.98 -13.56 8.30
C GLU A 15 -2.13 -13.32 9.27
N GLY A 16 -3.37 -13.52 8.80
CA GLY A 16 -4.55 -13.40 9.64
C GLY A 16 -5.09 -11.98 9.73
N GLU A 17 -4.42 -10.98 9.16
CA GLU A 17 -4.91 -9.63 9.16
C GLU A 17 -5.49 -9.26 7.81
N VAL A 18 -6.52 -8.44 7.82
CA VAL A 18 -7.14 -7.94 6.61
C VAL A 18 -6.60 -6.55 6.34
N GLY A 19 -6.05 -6.36 5.14
CA GLY A 19 -5.61 -5.04 4.70
C GLY A 19 -6.34 -4.65 3.44
N ASP A 20 -6.74 -3.40 3.35
CA ASP A 20 -7.39 -2.86 2.16
C ASP A 20 -6.37 -2.01 1.41
N VAL A 21 -6.43 -2.08 0.08
CA VAL A 21 -5.54 -1.29 -0.76
C VAL A 21 -6.39 -0.44 -1.69
N ILE A 22 -6.20 0.87 -1.62
CA ILE A 22 -6.86 1.80 -2.52
C ILE A 22 -6.02 1.85 -3.80
N VAL A 23 -6.56 1.32 -4.87
CA VAL A 23 -5.84 1.20 -6.13
C VAL A 23 -6.25 2.27 -7.15
N GLY A 24 -7.29 3.06 -6.86
CA GLY A 24 -7.72 4.12 -7.75
C GLY A 24 -8.74 5.01 -7.10
N GLY A 25 -9.00 6.15 -7.72
CA GLY A 25 -10.03 7.08 -7.26
C GLY A 25 -9.57 8.13 -6.28
N VAL A 26 -8.31 8.06 -5.84
CA VAL A 26 -7.75 9.05 -4.91
C VAL A 26 -6.50 9.62 -5.54
N SER A 27 -6.45 10.94 -5.65
CA SER A 27 -5.25 11.59 -6.17
C SER A 27 -4.12 11.46 -5.18
N PRO A 28 -2.88 11.35 -5.64
CA PRO A 28 -1.76 11.29 -4.72
C PRO A 28 -1.74 12.54 -3.83
N PRO A 29 -1.47 12.40 -2.54
CA PRO A 29 -1.35 13.57 -1.69
C PRO A 29 -0.19 14.46 -2.12
N PRO A 30 -0.24 15.75 -1.81
CA PRO A 30 0.86 16.63 -2.17
C PRO A 30 2.11 16.31 -1.35
N GLY A 31 3.26 16.47 -1.97
CA GLY A 31 4.54 16.27 -1.32
C GLY A 31 5.58 15.79 -2.29
N ASP A 32 6.83 16.16 -2.05
CA ASP A 32 7.95 15.75 -2.88
C ASP A 32 8.50 14.38 -2.51
N SER A 33 8.08 13.87 -1.36
CA SER A 33 8.50 12.56 -0.86
C SER A 33 7.30 11.85 -0.28
N LEU A 34 7.42 10.54 -0.12
CA LEU A 34 6.36 9.78 0.54
C LEU A 34 6.19 10.19 1.99
N TRP A 35 7.28 10.60 2.64
CA TRP A 35 7.19 11.07 4.00
C TRP A 35 6.33 12.33 4.09
N GLN A 36 6.49 13.25 3.15
CA GLN A 36 5.67 14.45 3.11
C GLN A 36 4.22 14.11 2.81
N GLN A 37 3.98 13.18 1.90
CA GLN A 37 2.63 12.74 1.58
C GLN A 37 1.96 12.09 2.78
N ARG A 38 2.72 11.28 3.52
CA ARG A 38 2.24 10.66 4.74
C ARG A 38 1.85 11.72 5.78
N THR A 39 2.69 12.74 5.92
CA THR A 39 2.43 13.82 6.87
C THR A 39 1.14 14.56 6.49
N PHE A 40 0.94 14.80 5.20
CA PHE A 40 -0.28 15.43 4.73
C PHE A 40 -1.51 14.61 5.12
N ILE A 41 -1.46 13.30 4.91
CA ILE A 41 -2.58 12.42 5.26
C ILE A 41 -2.81 12.41 6.76
N ALA A 42 -1.74 12.38 7.54
CA ALA A 42 -1.86 12.36 9.00
C ALA A 42 -2.54 13.64 9.50
N GLN A 43 -2.35 14.74 8.80
CA GLN A 43 -2.96 16.02 9.16
C GLN A 43 -4.31 16.23 8.50
N ASN A 44 -4.66 15.45 7.49
CA ASN A 44 -5.91 15.60 6.76
C ASN A 44 -6.90 14.54 7.19
N GLN A 45 -7.73 14.90 8.15
CA GLN A 45 -8.67 13.98 8.74
C GLN A 45 -9.76 13.55 7.76
N SER A 46 -10.05 14.38 6.76
CA SER A 46 -11.14 14.10 5.84
C SER A 46 -10.92 12.81 5.07
N LEU A 47 -9.75 12.65 4.45
CA LEU A 47 -9.46 11.44 3.68
C LEU A 47 -9.37 10.22 4.58
N ARG A 48 -8.66 10.35 5.69
CA ARG A 48 -8.47 9.22 6.59
C ARG A 48 -9.78 8.75 7.18
N ASN A 49 -10.63 9.69 7.60
CA ASN A 49 -11.91 9.35 8.17
C ASN A 49 -12.84 8.73 7.14
N PHE A 50 -12.78 9.22 5.90
CA PHE A 50 -13.63 8.67 4.85
C PHE A 50 -13.35 7.18 4.63
N VAL A 51 -12.08 6.79 4.57
CA VAL A 51 -11.74 5.39 4.31
C VAL A 51 -11.81 4.50 5.54
N LEU A 52 -11.51 5.04 6.72
CA LEU A 52 -11.43 4.22 7.92
C LEU A 52 -12.74 4.15 8.69
N ASN A 53 -13.55 5.20 8.64
CA ASN A 53 -14.73 5.31 9.48
C ASN A 53 -16.07 5.28 8.75
N GLU A 54 -16.07 5.33 7.43
CA GLU A 54 -17.29 5.22 6.66
C GLU A 54 -17.77 3.77 6.66
N PRO A 55 -18.98 3.49 6.16
CA PRO A 55 -19.62 2.20 6.46
C PRO A 55 -18.78 0.98 6.20
N ARG A 56 -17.84 1.07 5.30
CA ARG A 56 -17.00 -0.06 5.02
C ARG A 56 -15.72 -0.06 5.80
N GLY A 57 -15.40 1.03 6.48
CA GLY A 57 -14.23 1.13 7.30
C GLY A 57 -14.52 0.58 8.67
N GLY A 58 -13.67 -0.24 9.22
CA GLY A 58 -13.80 -0.71 10.58
C GLY A 58 -12.69 -0.11 11.42
N VAL A 59 -12.93 -0.07 12.73
CA VAL A 59 -11.97 0.52 13.66
C VAL A 59 -10.61 -0.13 13.55
N PHE A 60 -10.56 -1.42 13.23
CA PHE A 60 -9.31 -2.15 13.19
C PHE A 60 -8.81 -2.40 11.77
N ARG A 61 -9.38 -1.72 10.78
CA ARG A 61 -8.97 -1.92 9.41
C ARG A 61 -7.72 -1.14 9.10
N HIS A 62 -6.85 -1.75 8.33
CA HIS A 62 -5.65 -1.10 7.82
C HIS A 62 -5.89 -0.80 6.35
N VAL A 63 -5.63 0.42 5.93
CA VAL A 63 -5.84 0.83 4.55
C VAL A 63 -4.53 1.34 3.98
N ASN A 64 -4.20 0.87 2.80
CA ASN A 64 -2.97 1.24 2.11
C ASN A 64 -3.33 2.02 0.85
N LEU A 65 -2.79 3.21 0.70
CA LEU A 65 -3.03 4.03 -0.47
C LEU A 65 -1.88 3.86 -1.45
N LEU A 66 -2.16 3.31 -2.64
CA LEU A 66 -1.15 3.24 -3.68
C LEU A 66 -0.91 4.61 -4.26
N VAL A 67 0.35 4.96 -4.41
CA VAL A 67 0.76 6.24 -5.00
C VAL A 67 1.92 5.97 -5.96
N PRO A 68 2.19 6.88 -6.90
CA PRO A 68 3.37 6.73 -7.75
C PRO A 68 4.64 6.77 -6.92
N PRO A 69 5.62 5.91 -7.21
CA PRO A 69 6.86 5.91 -6.45
C PRO A 69 7.68 7.17 -6.71
N LYS A 70 8.38 7.63 -5.69
CA LYS A 70 9.31 8.74 -5.80
C LYS A 70 10.72 8.25 -6.06
N ASN A 71 11.04 7.05 -5.58
CA ASN A 71 12.37 6.47 -5.76
C ASN A 71 12.39 5.67 -7.06
N PRO A 72 13.35 5.94 -7.97
CA PRO A 72 13.38 5.23 -9.25
C PRO A 72 13.63 3.73 -9.13
N LYS A 73 14.11 3.27 -7.99
CA LYS A 73 14.31 1.84 -7.77
C LYS A 73 13.03 1.10 -7.41
N ALA A 74 11.97 1.82 -7.06
CA ALA A 74 10.74 1.19 -6.62
C ALA A 74 9.81 0.93 -7.79
N HIS A 75 9.13 -0.22 -7.75
CA HIS A 75 8.13 -0.58 -8.75
C HIS A 75 6.78 0.02 -8.42
N ALA A 76 6.50 0.23 -7.13
CA ALA A 76 5.25 0.82 -6.67
C ALA A 76 5.49 1.43 -5.30
N ALA A 77 4.57 2.26 -4.85
CA ALA A 77 4.68 2.91 -3.55
C ALA A 77 3.32 2.92 -2.86
N PHE A 78 3.34 2.97 -1.54
CA PHE A 78 2.11 2.99 -0.78
C PHE A 78 2.30 3.75 0.53
N ILE A 79 1.19 4.27 1.05
CA ILE A 79 1.14 4.96 2.33
C ILE A 79 0.13 4.24 3.19
N ILE A 80 0.51 3.88 4.41
CA ILE A 80 -0.31 3.11 5.32
C ILE A 80 -1.17 4.06 6.14
N MET A 81 -2.48 3.78 6.20
CA MET A 81 -3.40 4.51 7.05
C MET A 81 -4.00 3.56 8.07
N GLU A 82 -3.89 3.89 9.33
CA GLU A 82 -4.50 3.13 10.40
C GLU A 82 -5.44 4.06 11.17
N PRO A 83 -6.35 3.51 11.97
CA PRO A 83 -7.38 4.34 12.59
C PRO A 83 -6.86 5.53 13.38
N GLU A 84 -5.75 5.39 14.05
CA GLU A 84 -5.25 6.44 14.91
C GLU A 84 -3.96 7.11 14.42
N HIS A 85 -3.31 6.56 13.41
CA HIS A 85 -2.07 7.13 12.93
C HIS A 85 -1.73 6.55 11.56
N THR A 86 -0.70 7.11 10.94
CA THR A 86 -0.22 6.64 9.65
C THR A 86 1.22 6.20 9.82
N PRO A 87 1.46 4.92 10.13
CA PRO A 87 2.83 4.46 10.35
C PRO A 87 3.65 4.53 9.07
N PRO A 88 4.96 4.72 9.17
CA PRO A 88 5.79 4.81 7.99
C PRO A 88 6.06 3.48 7.32
N MET A 89 5.92 2.38 8.04
CA MET A 89 6.19 1.06 7.48
C MET A 89 5.54 -0.03 8.31
N SER A 90 5.12 -1.10 7.66
CA SER A 90 4.56 -2.27 8.32
C SER A 90 4.76 -3.48 7.42
N GLY A 91 5.27 -4.57 7.98
CA GLY A 91 5.50 -5.80 7.23
C GLY A 91 4.22 -6.42 6.71
N SER A 92 3.18 -6.52 7.54
CA SER A 92 1.93 -7.13 7.11
C SER A 92 1.23 -6.30 6.04
N ASN A 93 1.30 -4.97 6.14
CA ASN A 93 0.75 -4.13 5.09
C ASN A 93 1.53 -4.25 3.79
N SER A 94 2.85 -4.40 3.86
CA SER A 94 3.66 -4.62 2.67
C SER A 94 3.27 -5.92 1.97
N ILE A 95 2.98 -6.98 2.74
CA ILE A 95 2.53 -8.25 2.18
C ILE A 95 1.17 -8.09 1.51
N CYS A 96 0.24 -7.37 2.15
CA CYS A 96 -1.08 -7.12 1.55
C CYS A 96 -0.96 -6.35 0.25
N VAL A 97 -0.15 -5.31 0.23
CA VAL A 97 0.04 -4.50 -0.99
C VAL A 97 0.63 -5.35 -2.09
N ALA A 98 1.66 -6.15 -1.79
CA ALA A 98 2.29 -7.00 -2.79
C ALA A 98 1.30 -8.02 -3.35
N THR A 99 0.47 -8.60 -2.49
CA THR A 99 -0.55 -9.56 -2.92
C THR A 99 -1.51 -8.91 -3.91
N VAL A 100 -1.99 -7.70 -3.60
CA VAL A 100 -2.92 -6.99 -4.47
C VAL A 100 -2.26 -6.64 -5.80
N LEU A 101 -1.01 -6.18 -5.77
CA LEU A 101 -0.30 -5.81 -6.98
C LEU A 101 -0.14 -7.01 -7.93
N LEU A 102 0.14 -8.17 -7.38
CA LEU A 102 0.37 -9.37 -8.20
C LEU A 102 -0.93 -10.05 -8.59
N ASP A 103 -1.80 -10.33 -7.63
CA ASP A 103 -3.05 -11.04 -7.93
C ASP A 103 -4.00 -10.18 -8.74
N GLY A 104 -3.93 -8.87 -8.58
CA GLY A 104 -4.73 -7.93 -9.36
C GLY A 104 -4.15 -7.57 -10.71
N GLY A 105 -2.98 -8.08 -11.03
CA GLY A 105 -2.36 -7.84 -12.34
C GLY A 105 -1.81 -6.44 -12.53
N ILE A 106 -1.63 -5.67 -11.46
CA ILE A 106 -1.09 -4.32 -11.56
C ILE A 106 0.39 -4.38 -11.90
N ILE A 107 1.10 -5.34 -11.30
CA ILE A 107 2.49 -5.63 -11.65
C ILE A 107 2.53 -7.03 -12.27
N PRO A 108 3.20 -7.21 -13.41
CA PRO A 108 3.26 -8.52 -14.05
C PRO A 108 3.89 -9.56 -13.14
N MET A 109 3.23 -10.70 -13.02
CA MET A 109 3.70 -11.81 -12.20
C MET A 109 4.64 -12.68 -13.00
N GLN A 110 5.74 -13.09 -12.38
CA GLN A 110 6.65 -14.07 -12.94
C GLN A 110 6.61 -15.30 -12.07
N GLU A 111 6.63 -16.46 -12.68
CA GLU A 111 6.64 -17.71 -11.98
C GLU A 111 7.95 -18.43 -12.23
N PRO A 112 8.50 -19.10 -11.26
CA PRO A 112 7.96 -19.36 -9.91
C PRO A 112 8.24 -18.25 -8.91
N VAL A 113 9.03 -17.24 -9.26
CA VAL A 113 9.40 -16.19 -8.30
C VAL A 113 9.26 -14.84 -8.95
N THR A 114 8.60 -13.92 -8.27
CA THR A 114 8.55 -12.51 -8.65
C THR A 114 9.26 -11.70 -7.59
N GLU A 115 10.14 -10.81 -8.00
CA GLU A 115 10.79 -9.90 -7.07
C GLU A 115 10.43 -8.47 -7.43
N MET A 116 10.20 -7.65 -6.41
CA MET A 116 9.89 -6.25 -6.63
C MET A 116 10.39 -5.42 -5.45
N VAL A 117 10.46 -4.14 -5.65
CA VAL A 117 10.79 -3.18 -4.60
C VAL A 117 9.62 -2.25 -4.44
N LEU A 118 9.15 -2.11 -3.21
CA LEU A 118 8.08 -1.19 -2.86
C LEU A 118 8.66 -0.03 -2.06
N GLU A 119 8.06 1.13 -2.23
CA GLU A 119 8.46 2.31 -1.46
C GLU A 119 7.37 2.64 -0.46
N ALA A 120 7.75 2.84 0.79
CA ALA A 120 6.87 3.32 1.85
C ALA A 120 7.51 4.59 2.43
N PRO A 121 6.77 5.38 3.21
CA PRO A 121 7.37 6.59 3.77
C PRO A 121 8.62 6.33 4.61
N GLY A 122 8.72 5.15 5.22
CA GLY A 122 9.87 4.79 6.03
C GLY A 122 11.05 4.24 5.24
N GLY A 123 10.90 3.98 3.94
CA GLY A 123 12.00 3.49 3.11
C GLY A 123 11.57 2.45 2.11
N LEU A 124 12.52 1.72 1.58
CA LEU A 124 12.27 0.72 0.56
C LEU A 124 12.10 -0.65 1.19
N VAL A 125 11.23 -1.45 0.58
CA VAL A 125 10.95 -2.82 1.01
C VAL A 125 11.19 -3.74 -0.17
N HIS A 126 12.05 -4.74 0.01
CA HIS A 126 12.24 -5.77 -1.00
C HIS A 126 11.20 -6.85 -0.80
N VAL A 127 10.52 -7.24 -1.87
CA VAL A 127 9.49 -8.25 -1.85
C VAL A 127 9.89 -9.40 -2.73
N ARG A 128 9.77 -10.61 -2.20
CA ARG A 128 9.97 -11.83 -2.97
C ARG A 128 8.73 -12.67 -2.83
N ALA A 129 8.08 -12.94 -3.96
CA ALA A 129 6.83 -13.68 -3.97
C ALA A 129 7.02 -14.99 -4.69
N LEU A 130 6.59 -16.09 -4.05
CA LEU A 130 6.55 -17.40 -4.69
C LEU A 130 5.18 -17.52 -5.34
N CYS A 131 5.19 -17.67 -6.66
CA CYS A 131 3.96 -17.61 -7.46
C CYS A 131 3.74 -18.91 -8.18
N LYS A 132 2.47 -19.31 -8.25
CA LYS A 132 2.06 -20.53 -8.93
C LYS A 132 0.64 -20.38 -9.40
N ASP A 133 0.39 -20.79 -10.64
CA ASP A 133 -0.96 -20.80 -11.22
C ASP A 133 -1.63 -19.43 -11.18
N GLY A 134 -0.84 -18.38 -11.42
CA GLY A 134 -1.36 -17.03 -11.48
C GLY A 134 -1.62 -16.40 -10.12
N LYS A 135 -1.11 -17.01 -9.04
CA LYS A 135 -1.34 -16.47 -7.70
C LYS A 135 -0.04 -16.39 -6.93
N ALA A 136 0.07 -15.38 -6.09
CA ALA A 136 1.16 -15.27 -5.14
C ALA A 136 0.82 -16.14 -3.94
N GLU A 137 1.58 -17.22 -3.73
CA GLU A 137 1.29 -18.18 -2.67
C GLU A 137 1.99 -17.86 -1.38
N ARG A 138 3.21 -17.34 -1.45
CA ARG A 138 3.96 -16.92 -0.26
C ARG A 138 4.72 -15.67 -0.60
N ILE A 139 4.76 -14.75 0.35
CA ILE A 139 5.41 -13.46 0.15
C ILE A 139 6.35 -13.21 1.31
N PHE A 140 7.58 -12.88 0.97
CA PHE A 140 8.61 -12.52 1.94
C PHE A 140 8.98 -11.07 1.72
N VAL A 141 9.08 -10.30 2.81
CA VAL A 141 9.45 -8.90 2.73
C VAL A 141 10.61 -8.63 3.65
N ARG A 142 11.48 -7.71 3.25
CA ARG A 142 12.52 -7.21 4.13
C ARG A 142 12.78 -5.75 3.81
N ASN A 143 13.07 -5.00 4.86
CA ASN A 143 13.41 -3.60 4.68
C ASN A 143 14.80 -3.50 4.09
N LEU A 144 14.95 -2.65 3.09
CA LEU A 144 16.28 -2.38 2.54
C LEU A 144 16.95 -1.33 3.39
N PRO A 145 18.28 -1.40 3.51
CA PRO A 145 18.98 -0.37 4.27
C PRO A 145 18.70 1.00 3.69
N ASN A 146 18.44 1.94 4.58
CA ASN A 146 18.20 3.30 4.19
C ASN A 146 19.46 4.10 4.48
N PHE A 147 20.19 4.39 3.43
CA PHE A 147 21.40 5.20 3.58
C PHE A 147 20.98 6.64 3.47
N ALA A 148 20.94 7.30 4.60
CA ALA A 148 20.57 8.70 4.63
C ALA A 148 21.64 9.49 3.92
N ASN A 149 21.21 10.40 3.11
CA ASN A 149 22.14 11.27 2.42
C ASN A 149 21.73 12.68 2.56
#